data_8bbae98bcf5fc963685484a4c48eb40e
#
_entry.id   8bbae98bcf5fc963685484a4c48eb40e
#
_cell.length_a   1.000
_cell.length_b   1.000
_cell.length_c   1.000
_cell.angle_alpha   90.00
_cell.angle_beta   90.00
_cell.angle_gamma   90.00
#
_symmetry.space_group_name_H-M   'P 1'
#
loop_
_entity.id
_entity.type
_entity.pdbx_description
1 polymer ?
#
loop_
_entity_poly.entity_id
_entity_poly.type
_entity_poly.pdbx_seq_one_letter_code
_entity_poly.pdbx_strand_id
1 'polypeptide(L)'
;FAKSPTFIWMNNFLNNLKQRRKVALRMGFFADEEMNYVFSAETVKKLCKKSITIDDIQESNLVLNMRQKGVDMKIGLDIASLAYKKLVDQIVLISGDSDFVPAAKLARIEGIDFIVDSLGMKINDNLTEHIDGLRTYYKVNINSDSDDEE
;
A
#
# COMPACT_ATOMS: atom_id res chain seq x y z
N PHE A 1 -20.56 -7.82 3.75
CA PHE A 1 -19.39 -7.40 2.93
C PHE A 1 -19.38 -8.11 1.56
N ALA A 2 -19.56 -9.43 1.50
CA ALA A 2 -19.49 -10.20 0.24
C ALA A 2 -20.51 -9.80 -0.85
N LYS A 3 -21.53 -9.02 -0.50
CA LYS A 3 -22.58 -8.55 -1.43
C LYS A 3 -22.46 -7.06 -1.77
N SER A 4 -21.45 -6.35 -1.27
CA SER A 4 -21.29 -4.92 -1.59
C SER A 4 -20.91 -4.74 -3.07
N PRO A 5 -21.39 -3.68 -3.74
CA PRO A 5 -21.00 -3.37 -5.13
C PRO A 5 -19.49 -3.27 -5.31
N THR A 6 -18.79 -2.67 -4.35
CA THR A 6 -17.33 -2.53 -4.34
C THR A 6 -16.63 -3.88 -4.30
N PHE A 7 -17.12 -4.83 -3.49
CA PHE A 7 -16.57 -6.18 -3.41
C PHE A 7 -16.73 -6.92 -4.73
N ILE A 8 -17.93 -6.85 -5.33
CA ILE A 8 -18.22 -7.48 -6.63
C ILE A 8 -17.31 -6.91 -7.72
N TRP A 9 -17.18 -5.58 -7.78
CA TRP A 9 -16.31 -4.91 -8.72
C TRP A 9 -14.86 -5.35 -8.55
N MET A 10 -14.34 -5.35 -7.32
CA MET A 10 -12.97 -5.74 -7.03
C MET A 10 -12.67 -7.19 -7.43
N ASN A 11 -13.58 -8.12 -7.13
CA ASN A 11 -13.42 -9.51 -7.53
C ASN A 11 -13.39 -9.67 -9.05
N ASN A 12 -14.29 -8.99 -9.76
CA ASN A 12 -14.29 -9.01 -11.22
C ASN A 12 -13.01 -8.43 -11.80
N PHE A 13 -12.52 -7.31 -11.25
CA PHE A 13 -11.26 -6.70 -11.64
C PHE A 13 -10.09 -7.66 -11.44
N LEU A 14 -9.94 -8.26 -10.26
CA LEU A 14 -8.87 -9.21 -9.96
C LEU A 14 -8.95 -10.46 -10.85
N ASN A 15 -10.15 -10.99 -11.11
CA ASN A 15 -10.33 -12.12 -11.98
C ASN A 15 -9.94 -11.80 -13.43
N ASN A 16 -10.26 -10.61 -13.91
CA ASN A 16 -9.82 -10.14 -15.22
C ASN A 16 -8.30 -9.98 -15.30
N LEU A 17 -7.67 -9.45 -14.24
CA LEU A 17 -6.21 -9.34 -14.18
C LEU A 17 -5.51 -10.69 -14.23
N LYS A 18 -6.03 -11.72 -13.53
CA LYS A 18 -5.47 -13.08 -13.55
C LYS A 18 -5.40 -13.69 -14.95
N GLN A 19 -6.30 -13.27 -15.83
CA GLN A 19 -6.36 -13.76 -17.22
C GLN A 19 -5.42 -12.98 -18.16
N ARG A 20 -4.84 -11.88 -17.72
CA ARG A 20 -3.94 -11.07 -18.55
C ARG A 20 -2.58 -11.74 -18.68
N ARG A 21 -2.07 -11.78 -19.91
CA ARG A 21 -0.73 -12.27 -20.19
C ARG A 21 0.33 -11.44 -19.45
N LYS A 22 1.32 -12.10 -18.90
CA LYS A 22 2.44 -11.49 -18.15
C LYS A 22 2.02 -10.75 -16.87
N VAL A 23 0.87 -11.10 -16.29
CA VAL A 23 0.43 -10.63 -15.00
C VAL A 23 0.49 -11.77 -13.99
N ALA A 24 1.10 -11.52 -12.85
CA ALA A 24 1.10 -12.42 -11.71
C ALA A 24 0.60 -11.69 -10.47
N LEU A 25 -0.42 -12.21 -9.81
CA LEU A 25 -0.96 -11.63 -8.58
C LEU A 25 -0.31 -12.26 -7.35
N ARG A 26 0.10 -11.42 -6.42
CA ARG A 26 0.61 -11.79 -5.10
C ARG A 26 -0.33 -11.25 -4.04
N MET A 27 -1.32 -12.07 -3.68
CA MET A 27 -2.31 -11.66 -2.68
C MET A 27 -1.71 -11.69 -1.28
N GLY A 28 -1.98 -10.65 -0.50
CA GLY A 28 -1.76 -10.66 0.93
C GLY A 28 -2.85 -11.44 1.66
N PHE A 29 -2.75 -11.50 2.96
CA PHE A 29 -3.78 -12.06 3.84
C PHE A 29 -4.03 -11.08 5.00
N PHE A 30 -5.24 -11.13 5.54
CA PHE A 30 -5.55 -10.45 6.79
C PHE A 30 -5.22 -11.40 7.95
N ALA A 31 -4.58 -10.88 8.97
CA ALA A 31 -4.34 -11.62 10.20
C ALA A 31 -5.63 -11.56 11.03
N ASP A 32 -6.46 -12.60 10.95
CA ASP A 32 -7.76 -12.66 11.65
C ASP A 32 -7.59 -12.47 13.17
N GLU A 33 -6.52 -12.97 13.74
CA GLU A 33 -6.18 -12.84 15.16
C GLU A 33 -5.89 -11.39 15.59
N GLU A 34 -5.60 -10.51 14.64
CA GLU A 34 -5.29 -9.10 14.89
C GLU A 34 -6.47 -8.16 14.53
N MET A 35 -7.58 -8.71 14.05
CA MET A 35 -8.76 -7.91 13.76
C MET A 35 -9.44 -7.50 15.08
N ASN A 36 -9.44 -6.22 15.36
CA ASN A 36 -10.09 -5.62 16.51
C ASN A 36 -10.71 -4.26 16.17
N TYR A 37 -11.66 -3.83 16.99
CA TYR A 37 -12.18 -2.48 16.90
C TYR A 37 -11.36 -1.56 17.78
N VAL A 38 -10.99 -0.41 17.23
CA VAL A 38 -10.28 0.66 17.95
C VAL A 38 -11.03 1.98 17.81
N PHE A 39 -10.86 2.88 18.76
CA PHE A 39 -11.41 4.22 18.60
C PHE A 39 -10.75 4.95 17.44
N SER A 40 -11.55 5.71 16.68
CA SER A 40 -10.99 6.61 15.67
C SER A 40 -10.08 7.66 16.33
N ALA A 41 -9.09 8.16 15.61
CA ALA A 41 -8.18 9.19 16.12
C ALA A 41 -8.95 10.46 16.56
N GLU A 42 -10.06 10.76 15.91
CA GLU A 42 -10.94 11.88 16.25
C GLU A 42 -11.64 11.62 17.59
N THR A 43 -12.19 10.42 17.79
CA THR A 43 -12.84 10.02 19.05
C THR A 43 -11.85 10.11 20.21
N VAL A 44 -10.63 9.61 20.02
CA VAL A 44 -9.58 9.72 21.05
C VAL A 44 -9.28 11.17 21.40
N LYS A 45 -9.15 12.05 20.38
CA LYS A 45 -8.95 13.49 20.61
C LYS A 45 -10.10 14.13 21.37
N LYS A 46 -11.35 13.78 21.08
CA LYS A 46 -12.54 14.30 21.78
C LYS A 46 -12.58 13.83 23.24
N LEU A 47 -12.28 12.56 23.50
CA LEU A 47 -12.18 12.01 24.86
C LEU A 47 -11.07 12.71 25.67
N CYS A 48 -9.87 12.89 25.09
CA CYS A 48 -8.77 13.58 25.75
C CYS A 48 -9.09 15.06 26.07
N LYS A 49 -9.86 15.72 25.20
CA LYS A 49 -10.34 17.10 25.43
C LYS A 49 -11.54 17.16 26.37
N LYS A 50 -12.07 16.02 26.83
CA LYS A 50 -13.29 15.93 27.64
C LYS A 50 -14.51 16.56 26.98
N SER A 51 -14.53 16.62 25.64
CA SER A 51 -15.69 17.10 24.87
C SER A 51 -16.76 16.04 24.65
N ILE A 52 -16.40 14.77 24.85
CA ILE A 52 -17.31 13.62 24.95
C ILE A 52 -16.85 12.73 26.12
N THR A 53 -17.76 11.93 26.63
CA THR A 53 -17.51 10.92 27.67
C THR A 53 -17.61 9.50 27.08
N ILE A 54 -17.32 8.48 27.87
CA ILE A 54 -17.46 7.08 27.46
C ILE A 54 -18.93 6.75 27.13
N ASP A 55 -19.85 7.37 27.84
CA ASP A 55 -21.31 7.15 27.67
C ASP A 55 -21.82 7.69 26.31
N ASP A 56 -21.08 8.61 25.70
CA ASP A 56 -21.42 9.20 24.38
C ASP A 56 -20.90 8.34 23.21
N ILE A 57 -20.18 7.25 23.47
CA ILE A 57 -19.56 6.43 22.44
C ILE A 57 -20.60 5.59 21.72
N GLN A 58 -20.56 5.65 20.39
CA GLN A 58 -21.40 4.88 19.48
C GLN A 58 -20.53 4.01 18.57
N GLU A 59 -21.15 3.07 17.88
CA GLU A 59 -20.47 2.18 16.91
C GLU A 59 -19.72 2.99 15.82
N SER A 60 -20.25 4.13 15.41
CA SER A 60 -19.61 5.06 14.45
C SER A 60 -18.27 5.64 14.93
N ASN A 61 -18.01 5.60 16.24
CA ASN A 61 -16.73 6.04 16.82
C ASN A 61 -15.62 4.98 16.77
N LEU A 62 -15.99 3.76 16.36
CA LEU A 62 -15.08 2.63 16.25
C LEU A 62 -14.70 2.41 14.80
N VAL A 63 -13.43 2.08 14.59
CA VAL A 63 -12.87 1.68 13.28
C VAL A 63 -12.35 0.27 13.39
N LEU A 64 -12.66 -0.54 12.41
CA LEU A 64 -12.10 -1.88 12.32
C LEU A 64 -10.61 -1.76 11.95
N ASN A 65 -9.76 -2.16 12.88
CA ASN A 65 -8.32 -2.25 12.68
C ASN A 65 -8.01 -3.59 12.03
N MET A 66 -7.62 -3.55 10.76
CA MET A 66 -7.21 -4.73 9.99
C MET A 66 -5.83 -4.47 9.41
N ARG A 67 -4.91 -5.39 9.60
CA ARG A 67 -3.59 -5.32 8.98
C ARG A 67 -3.46 -6.36 7.89
N GLN A 68 -3.17 -5.91 6.70
CA GLN A 68 -2.75 -6.79 5.62
C GLN A 68 -1.28 -7.15 5.82
N LYS A 69 -0.95 -8.42 5.66
CA LYS A 69 0.42 -8.95 5.82
C LYS A 69 0.89 -9.68 4.58
N GLY A 70 2.18 -9.71 4.40
CA GLY A 70 2.87 -10.61 3.48
C GLY A 70 3.00 -10.13 2.04
N VAL A 71 2.44 -8.98 1.64
CA VAL A 71 2.60 -8.47 0.26
C VAL A 71 4.02 -7.96 0.05
N ASP A 72 4.51 -7.12 0.94
CA ASP A 72 5.84 -6.49 0.81
C ASP A 72 6.94 -7.54 0.80
N MET A 73 6.83 -8.54 1.68
CA MET A 73 7.75 -9.67 1.67
C MET A 73 7.72 -10.43 0.33
N LYS A 74 6.55 -10.66 -0.25
CA LYS A 74 6.42 -11.36 -1.54
C LYS A 74 7.00 -10.55 -2.68
N ILE A 75 6.79 -9.23 -2.69
CA ILE A 75 7.40 -8.33 -3.67
C ILE A 75 8.92 -8.34 -3.52
N GLY A 76 9.43 -8.23 -2.30
CA GLY A 76 10.87 -8.29 -2.02
C GLY A 76 11.51 -9.60 -2.49
N LEU A 77 10.86 -10.75 -2.27
CA LEU A 77 11.31 -12.06 -2.76
C LEU A 77 11.26 -12.17 -4.28
N ASP A 78 10.23 -11.64 -4.93
CA ASP A 78 10.14 -11.60 -6.39
C ASP A 78 11.27 -10.75 -6.98
N ILE A 79 11.53 -9.55 -6.41
CA ILE A 79 12.66 -8.69 -6.80
C ILE A 79 13.99 -9.44 -6.65
N ALA A 80 14.23 -10.07 -5.50
CA ALA A 80 15.44 -10.82 -5.25
C ALA A 80 15.62 -11.97 -6.25
N SER A 81 14.55 -12.72 -6.51
CA SER A 81 14.57 -13.83 -7.48
C SER A 81 14.90 -13.37 -8.90
N LEU A 82 14.29 -12.25 -9.34
CA LEU A 82 14.54 -11.68 -10.66
C LEU A 82 15.98 -11.18 -10.80
N ALA A 83 16.51 -10.53 -9.74
CA ALA A 83 17.86 -10.02 -9.72
C ALA A 83 18.92 -11.13 -9.73
N TYR A 84 18.85 -12.08 -8.81
CA TYR A 84 19.81 -13.18 -8.74
C TYR A 84 19.84 -14.07 -9.98
N LYS A 85 18.67 -14.27 -10.59
CA LYS A 85 18.57 -15.10 -11.81
C LYS A 85 18.87 -14.32 -13.09
N LYS A 86 19.15 -13.01 -12.99
CA LYS A 86 19.40 -12.12 -14.14
C LYS A 86 18.31 -12.22 -15.21
N LEU A 87 17.04 -12.26 -14.76
CA LEU A 87 15.90 -12.43 -15.66
C LEU A 87 15.40 -11.10 -16.26
N VAL A 88 15.87 -9.98 -15.73
CA VAL A 88 15.49 -8.63 -16.15
C VAL A 88 16.70 -7.70 -16.06
N ASP A 89 16.71 -6.66 -16.88
CA ASP A 89 17.74 -5.61 -16.84
C ASP A 89 17.28 -4.40 -16.01
N GLN A 90 15.96 -4.26 -15.86
CA GLN A 90 15.36 -3.16 -15.12
C GLN A 90 14.14 -3.63 -14.33
N ILE A 91 13.98 -3.09 -13.12
CA ILE A 91 12.80 -3.26 -12.28
C ILE A 91 12.15 -1.88 -12.07
N VAL A 92 10.85 -1.79 -12.31
CA VAL A 92 10.05 -0.60 -11.97
C VAL A 92 9.13 -0.95 -10.81
N LEU A 93 9.40 -0.38 -9.64
CA LEU A 93 8.56 -0.52 -8.46
C LEU A 93 7.57 0.63 -8.39
N ILE A 94 6.27 0.30 -8.31
CA ILE A 94 5.21 1.28 -8.08
C ILE A 94 4.88 1.29 -6.59
N SER A 95 5.68 2.02 -5.83
CA SER A 95 5.51 2.20 -4.38
C SER A 95 6.43 3.31 -3.89
N GLY A 96 6.04 4.02 -2.82
CA GLY A 96 6.90 4.98 -2.12
C GLY A 96 7.40 4.47 -0.76
N ASP A 97 7.20 3.19 -0.45
CA ASP A 97 7.49 2.62 0.85
C ASP A 97 8.99 2.32 1.03
N SER A 98 9.54 2.78 2.16
CA SER A 98 10.93 2.55 2.54
C SER A 98 11.25 1.08 2.89
N ASP A 99 10.23 0.26 3.12
CA ASP A 99 10.41 -1.17 3.39
C ASP A 99 11.04 -1.91 2.19
N PHE A 100 11.01 -1.31 1.00
CA PHE A 100 11.66 -1.84 -0.21
C PHE A 100 13.14 -1.46 -0.36
N VAL A 101 13.72 -0.65 0.52
CA VAL A 101 15.15 -0.30 0.48
C VAL A 101 16.07 -1.52 0.40
N PRO A 102 15.90 -2.59 1.21
CA PRO A 102 16.74 -3.78 1.09
C PRO A 102 16.65 -4.46 -0.29
N ALA A 103 15.45 -4.50 -0.88
CA ALA A 103 15.24 -5.09 -2.19
C ALA A 103 15.85 -4.24 -3.31
N ALA A 104 15.75 -2.90 -3.21
CA ALA A 104 16.39 -1.96 -4.13
C ALA A 104 17.93 -2.11 -4.10
N LYS A 105 18.52 -2.13 -2.90
CA LYS A 105 19.96 -2.34 -2.73
C LYS A 105 20.41 -3.65 -3.36
N LEU A 106 19.68 -4.74 -3.12
CA LEU A 106 20.00 -6.04 -3.68
C LEU A 106 19.98 -6.00 -5.21
N ALA A 107 18.91 -5.48 -5.81
CA ALA A 107 18.78 -5.39 -7.26
C ALA A 107 19.95 -4.61 -7.88
N ARG A 108 20.34 -3.48 -7.29
CA ARG A 108 21.47 -2.68 -7.76
C ARG A 108 22.83 -3.38 -7.61
N ILE A 109 23.06 -4.09 -6.50
CA ILE A 109 24.28 -4.90 -6.31
C ILE A 109 24.38 -5.96 -7.41
N GLU A 110 23.24 -6.52 -7.82
CA GLU A 110 23.18 -7.51 -8.90
C GLU A 110 23.25 -6.87 -10.31
N GLY A 111 23.36 -5.53 -10.40
CA GLY A 111 23.49 -4.79 -11.65
C GLY A 111 22.16 -4.58 -12.38
N ILE A 112 21.05 -4.64 -11.67
CA ILE A 112 19.71 -4.35 -12.20
C ILE A 112 19.38 -2.89 -11.97
N ASP A 113 18.92 -2.19 -13.00
CA ASP A 113 18.46 -0.81 -12.92
C ASP A 113 17.15 -0.73 -12.14
N PHE A 114 17.15 -0.01 -11.00
CA PHE A 114 16.00 0.02 -10.08
C PHE A 114 15.33 1.39 -10.11
N ILE A 115 14.14 1.42 -10.71
CA ILE A 115 13.33 2.63 -10.89
C ILE A 115 12.13 2.58 -9.95
N VAL A 116 11.79 3.71 -9.35
CA VAL A 116 10.55 3.88 -8.58
C VAL A 116 9.58 4.79 -9.33
N ASP A 117 8.33 4.38 -9.39
CA ASP A 117 7.21 5.25 -9.75
C ASP A 117 6.31 5.43 -8.51
N SER A 118 6.32 6.63 -7.96
CA SER A 118 5.52 6.96 -6.77
C SER A 118 4.10 7.41 -7.10
N LEU A 119 3.69 7.38 -8.36
CA LEU A 119 2.42 7.94 -8.84
C LEU A 119 2.23 9.42 -8.47
N GLY A 120 3.33 10.16 -8.31
CA GLY A 120 3.35 11.57 -7.93
C GLY A 120 3.26 11.84 -6.43
N MET A 121 3.21 10.79 -5.60
CA MET A 121 3.29 10.94 -4.15
C MET A 121 4.74 11.18 -3.69
N LYS A 122 4.87 11.82 -2.52
CA LYS A 122 6.19 12.00 -1.89
C LYS A 122 6.72 10.64 -1.46
N ILE A 123 7.96 10.35 -1.81
CA ILE A 123 8.69 9.15 -1.36
C ILE A 123 9.61 9.49 -0.19
N ASN A 124 10.00 8.47 0.56
CA ASN A 124 10.94 8.60 1.66
C ASN A 124 12.35 8.84 1.13
N ASP A 125 13.09 9.77 1.73
CA ASP A 125 14.46 10.12 1.34
C ASP A 125 15.38 8.89 1.37
N ASN A 126 15.19 8.00 2.35
CA ASN A 126 15.95 6.76 2.46
C ASN A 126 15.76 5.84 1.24
N LEU A 127 14.58 5.78 0.64
CA LEU A 127 14.37 5.02 -0.60
C LEU A 127 15.00 5.73 -1.79
N THR A 128 14.93 7.07 -1.83
CA THR A 128 15.50 7.88 -2.92
C THR A 128 17.01 7.67 -3.08
N GLU A 129 17.73 7.47 -1.98
CA GLU A 129 19.19 7.23 -2.01
C GLU A 129 19.56 5.87 -2.63
N HIS A 130 18.61 4.94 -2.73
CA HIS A 130 18.84 3.56 -3.12
C HIS A 130 18.17 3.14 -4.42
N ILE A 131 17.75 4.11 -5.23
CA ILE A 131 17.17 3.88 -6.55
C ILE A 131 18.03 4.54 -7.64
N ASP A 132 17.94 4.07 -8.87
CA ASP A 132 18.66 4.62 -10.01
C ASP A 132 17.85 5.71 -10.72
N GLY A 133 16.55 5.76 -10.48
CA GLY A 133 15.69 6.81 -11.00
C GLY A 133 14.31 6.86 -10.38
N LEU A 134 13.77 8.07 -10.34
CA LEU A 134 12.38 8.34 -9.99
C LEU A 134 11.65 8.77 -11.25
N ARG A 135 10.62 8.04 -11.62
CA ARG A 135 9.77 8.35 -12.76
C ARG A 135 8.31 8.35 -12.35
N THR A 136 7.55 9.27 -12.87
CA THR A 136 6.10 9.31 -12.68
C THR A 136 5.45 9.21 -14.03
N TYR A 137 4.96 8.01 -14.36
CA TYR A 137 4.26 7.74 -15.62
C TYR A 137 2.81 8.17 -15.53
N TYR A 138 2.22 8.13 -14.35
CA TYR A 138 0.83 8.49 -14.11
C TYR A 138 0.71 9.26 -12.79
N LYS A 139 0.07 10.44 -12.83
CA LYS A 139 -0.24 11.20 -11.62
C LYS A 139 -1.69 10.91 -11.23
N VAL A 140 -1.89 10.38 -10.05
CA VAL A 140 -3.23 10.32 -9.46
C VAL A 140 -3.57 11.73 -8.98
N ASN A 141 -4.54 12.38 -9.62
CA ASN A 141 -5.13 13.59 -9.08
C ASN A 141 -5.98 13.18 -7.87
N ILE A 142 -5.39 13.24 -6.69
CA ILE A 142 -6.17 13.20 -5.44
C ILE A 142 -6.76 14.60 -5.33
N ASN A 143 -7.96 14.78 -5.88
CA ASN A 143 -8.75 15.95 -5.53
C ASN A 143 -8.98 15.85 -4.02
N SER A 144 -8.35 16.72 -3.26
CA SER A 144 -8.77 17.04 -1.91
C SER A 144 -10.13 17.72 -2.07
N ASP A 145 -11.19 16.97 -1.95
CA ASP A 145 -12.49 17.54 -1.60
C ASP A 145 -12.35 18.09 -0.16
N SER A 146 -11.67 19.22 -0.05
CA SER A 146 -11.84 20.10 1.09
C SER A 146 -13.16 20.80 0.81
N ASP A 147 -14.22 20.30 1.40
CA ASP A 147 -15.47 21.03 1.53
C ASP A 147 -15.17 22.32 2.27
N ASP A 148 -15.00 23.39 1.49
CA ASP A 148 -15.23 24.75 1.93
C ASP A 148 -16.75 24.93 1.94
N GLU A 149 -17.40 24.56 3.03
CA GLU A 149 -18.71 25.08 3.38
C GLU A 149 -18.50 26.30 4.28
N GLU A 150 -18.85 27.46 3.71
CA GLU A 150 -19.10 28.71 4.40
C GLU A 150 -20.30 28.64 5.37
#